data_21d6e94beb7b770867a4660c81a5e29c
#
_entry.id   21d6e94beb7b770867a4660c81a5e29c
#
_cell.length_a   1.000
_cell.length_b   1.000
_cell.length_c   1.000
_cell.angle_alpha   90.00
_cell.angle_beta   90.00
_cell.angle_gamma   90.00
#
_symmetry.space_group_name_H-M   'P 1'
#
loop_
_entity.id
_entity.type
_entity.pdbx_description
1 polymer ?
#
loop_
_entity_poly.entity_id
_entity_poly.type
_entity_poly.pdbx_seq_one_letter_code
_entity_poly.pdbx_strand_id
1 'polypeptide(L)'
;MLAASYQNSPAGSDDVEFVWDKDVNTGEVTITDYQLRQYYVTRERQSYSAALDFIINKNHSLNFKGIFNNRNDWENRYRVTLKDFNMDNNQCVVNNKATVRIQTKAGTPDNRNARLERQRTMDYTLGGEHLFGKLGMDWSINYAQASEDRPNERY
;
A
#
# COMPACT_ATOMS: atom_id res chain seq x y z
N MET A 1 0.03 -17.01 23.31
CA MET A 1 1.10 -16.74 22.33
C MET A 1 1.15 -15.25 22.08
N LEU A 2 2.34 -14.66 22.03
CA LEU A 2 2.56 -13.27 21.64
C LEU A 2 3.63 -13.24 20.56
N ALA A 3 3.46 -12.42 19.52
CA ALA A 3 4.46 -12.22 18.51
C ALA A 3 4.54 -10.74 18.11
N ALA A 4 5.75 -10.29 17.77
CA ALA A 4 6.01 -8.96 17.23
C ALA A 4 7.04 -9.06 16.11
N SER A 5 6.87 -8.27 15.07
CA SER A 5 7.85 -8.15 13.99
C SER A 5 8.02 -6.71 13.58
N TYR A 6 9.24 -6.37 13.20
CA TYR A 6 9.61 -5.11 12.57
C TYR A 6 10.43 -5.39 11.33
N GLN A 7 10.11 -4.73 10.24
CA GLN A 7 10.84 -4.81 8.99
C GLN A 7 11.03 -3.41 8.41
N ASN A 8 12.25 -3.12 7.96
CA ASN A 8 12.58 -1.94 7.18
C ASN A 8 13.21 -2.40 5.87
N SER A 9 12.58 -2.05 4.74
CA SER A 9 12.98 -2.50 3.42
C SER A 9 13.07 -1.31 2.47
N PRO A 10 14.28 -0.80 2.20
CA PRO A 10 14.49 0.13 1.10
C PRO A 10 14.42 -0.64 -0.23
N ALA A 11 13.77 -0.05 -1.22
CA ALA A 11 13.65 -0.58 -2.58
C ALA A 11 13.69 0.57 -3.58
N GLY A 12 14.20 0.30 -4.77
CA GLY A 12 14.18 1.21 -5.91
C GLY A 12 13.80 0.46 -7.17
N SER A 13 13.17 1.15 -8.09
CA SER A 13 12.88 0.63 -9.43
C SER A 13 12.95 1.73 -10.47
N ASP A 14 13.46 1.38 -11.63
CA ASP A 14 13.36 2.17 -12.85
C ASP A 14 12.26 1.54 -13.71
N ASP A 15 11.40 2.39 -14.25
CA ASP A 15 10.24 1.96 -15.01
C ASP A 15 10.06 2.82 -16.26
N VAL A 16 9.70 2.16 -17.36
CA VAL A 16 9.39 2.78 -18.64
C VAL A 16 7.96 2.44 -19.01
N GLU A 17 7.16 3.46 -19.23
CA GLU A 17 5.76 3.30 -19.62
C GLU A 17 5.49 4.03 -20.93
N PHE A 18 4.75 3.36 -21.82
CA PHE A 18 4.23 3.92 -23.05
C PHE A 18 2.71 3.99 -22.96
N VAL A 19 2.15 5.13 -23.36
CA VAL A 19 0.72 5.26 -23.61
C VAL A 19 0.51 5.18 -25.12
N TRP A 20 -0.41 4.32 -25.52
CA TRP A 20 -0.73 4.08 -26.93
C TRP A 20 -2.11 4.58 -27.23
N ASP A 21 -2.28 5.16 -28.41
CA ASP A 21 -3.60 5.50 -28.96
C ASP A 21 -3.78 4.82 -30.32
N LYS A 22 -5.02 4.53 -30.65
CA LYS A 22 -5.41 3.93 -31.93
C LYS A 22 -6.33 4.88 -32.67
N ASP A 23 -5.89 5.31 -33.86
CA ASP A 23 -6.76 6.05 -34.76
C ASP A 23 -7.94 5.17 -35.19
N VAL A 24 -9.15 5.64 -34.90
CA VAL A 24 -10.38 4.88 -35.18
C VAL A 24 -10.69 4.78 -36.68
N ASN A 25 -10.15 5.67 -37.51
CA ASN A 25 -10.40 5.70 -38.98
C ASN A 25 -9.38 4.85 -39.72
N THR A 26 -8.10 4.96 -39.36
CA THR A 26 -7.02 4.24 -40.07
C THR A 26 -6.67 2.92 -39.42
N GLY A 27 -7.01 2.75 -38.12
CA GLY A 27 -6.61 1.61 -37.32
C GLY A 27 -5.15 1.64 -36.90
N GLU A 28 -4.42 2.70 -37.20
CA GLU A 28 -3.01 2.88 -36.85
C GLU A 28 -2.85 3.05 -35.36
N VAL A 29 -1.82 2.41 -34.77
CA VAL A 29 -1.50 2.50 -33.35
C VAL A 29 -0.22 3.33 -33.20
N THR A 30 -0.31 4.42 -32.45
CA THR A 30 0.79 5.34 -32.21
C THR A 30 1.07 5.51 -30.72
N ILE A 31 2.31 5.84 -30.37
CA ILE A 31 2.68 6.22 -29.01
C ILE A 31 2.31 7.68 -28.81
N THR A 32 1.52 7.97 -27.77
CA THR A 32 1.16 9.35 -27.42
C THR A 32 2.01 9.91 -26.30
N ASP A 33 2.36 9.05 -25.32
CA ASP A 33 3.20 9.43 -24.19
C ASP A 33 4.32 8.39 -23.98
N TYR A 34 5.50 8.89 -23.66
CA TYR A 34 6.62 8.12 -23.19
C TYR A 34 7.02 8.61 -21.81
N GLN A 35 7.06 7.73 -20.82
CA GLN A 35 7.34 8.08 -19.45
C GLN A 35 8.53 7.29 -18.93
N LEU A 36 9.53 8.02 -18.46
CA LEU A 36 10.62 7.47 -17.66
C LEU A 36 10.32 7.75 -16.19
N ARG A 37 10.30 6.72 -15.37
CA ARG A 37 10.00 6.82 -13.95
C ARG A 37 11.10 6.18 -13.13
N GLN A 38 11.39 6.80 -12.01
CA GLN A 38 12.27 6.27 -11.01
C GLN A 38 11.58 6.36 -9.66
N TYR A 39 11.56 5.23 -8.94
CA TYR A 39 10.92 5.10 -7.65
C TYR A 39 11.95 4.72 -6.60
N TYR A 40 11.90 5.38 -5.47
CA TYR A 40 12.59 4.99 -4.25
C TYR A 40 11.56 4.89 -3.14
N VAL A 41 11.45 3.71 -2.55
CA VAL A 41 10.50 3.43 -1.48
C VAL A 41 11.26 2.92 -0.28
N THR A 42 11.04 3.53 0.87
CA THR A 42 11.42 2.93 2.16
C THR A 42 10.14 2.46 2.83
N ARG A 43 10.04 1.15 3.02
CA ARG A 43 8.86 0.52 3.62
C ARG A 43 9.17 0.03 5.02
N GLU A 44 8.48 0.59 6.00
CA GLU A 44 8.51 0.14 7.38
C GLU A 44 7.23 -0.63 7.70
N ARG A 45 7.38 -1.83 8.26
CA ARG A 45 6.27 -2.66 8.70
C ARG A 45 6.46 -3.02 10.16
N GLN A 46 5.38 -2.90 10.92
CA GLN A 46 5.27 -3.33 12.30
C GLN A 46 4.03 -4.20 12.43
N SER A 47 4.21 -5.38 12.98
CA SER A 47 3.11 -6.31 13.20
C SER A 47 3.17 -6.83 14.61
N TYR A 48 2.04 -6.82 15.28
CA TYR A 48 1.85 -7.33 16.63
C TYR A 48 0.68 -8.30 16.63
N SER A 49 0.84 -9.45 17.25
CA SER A 49 -0.26 -10.39 17.42
C SER A 49 -0.27 -10.99 18.81
N ALA A 50 -1.46 -11.25 19.30
CA ALA A 50 -1.70 -11.89 20.57
C ALA A 50 -2.78 -12.96 20.40
N ALA A 51 -2.58 -14.13 21.01
CA ALA A 51 -3.59 -15.17 21.18
C ALA A 51 -3.47 -15.68 22.61
N LEU A 52 -4.54 -15.50 23.38
CA LEU A 52 -4.62 -15.80 24.80
C LEU A 52 -5.87 -16.63 25.07
N ASP A 53 -5.68 -17.73 25.76
CA ASP A 53 -6.77 -18.58 26.22
C ASP A 53 -6.78 -18.55 27.74
N PHE A 54 -7.96 -18.26 28.31
CA PHE A 54 -8.19 -18.19 29.74
C PHE A 54 -9.17 -19.28 30.15
N ILE A 55 -8.68 -20.30 30.86
CA ILE A 55 -9.50 -21.34 31.42
C ILE A 55 -9.94 -20.88 32.82
N ILE A 56 -11.22 -20.46 32.96
CA ILE A 56 -11.78 -20.01 34.22
C ILE A 56 -12.00 -21.24 35.13
N ASN A 57 -12.60 -22.27 34.57
CA ASN A 57 -12.81 -23.57 35.20
C ASN A 57 -13.11 -24.64 34.15
N LYS A 58 -13.51 -25.88 34.58
CA LYS A 58 -13.78 -27.01 33.68
C LYS A 58 -14.90 -26.73 32.66
N ASN A 59 -15.77 -25.78 32.95
CA ASN A 59 -16.99 -25.49 32.15
C ASN A 59 -16.96 -24.15 31.46
N HIS A 60 -15.96 -23.29 31.71
CA HIS A 60 -15.93 -21.92 31.20
C HIS A 60 -14.52 -21.56 30.76
N SER A 61 -14.40 -21.12 29.52
CA SER A 61 -13.18 -20.55 28.96
C SER A 61 -13.47 -19.27 28.19
N LEU A 62 -12.46 -18.41 28.10
CA LEU A 62 -12.44 -17.24 27.27
C LEU A 62 -11.22 -17.30 26.36
N ASN A 63 -11.35 -16.81 25.16
CA ASN A 63 -10.24 -16.61 24.24
C ASN A 63 -10.19 -15.20 23.72
N PHE A 64 -8.99 -14.69 23.55
CA PHE A 64 -8.72 -13.41 22.92
C PHE A 64 -7.71 -13.60 21.79
N LYS A 65 -8.02 -13.05 20.62
CA LYS A 65 -7.10 -12.97 19.49
C LYS A 65 -7.01 -11.53 19.03
N GLY A 66 -5.81 -11.04 18.78
CA GLY A 66 -5.61 -9.69 18.30
C GLY A 66 -4.47 -9.61 17.32
N ILE A 67 -4.67 -8.80 16.27
CA ILE A 67 -3.64 -8.46 15.29
C ILE A 67 -3.68 -6.94 15.10
N PHE A 68 -2.48 -6.33 15.12
CA PHE A 68 -2.28 -4.94 14.74
C PHE A 68 -1.13 -4.87 13.76
N ASN A 69 -1.37 -4.26 12.58
CA ASN A 69 -0.37 -4.00 11.57
C ASN A 69 -0.30 -2.52 11.27
N ASN A 70 0.92 -1.99 11.17
CA ASN A 70 1.19 -0.64 10.70
C ASN A 70 2.24 -0.71 9.59
N ARG A 71 1.94 -0.12 8.43
CA ARG A 71 2.84 0.02 7.31
C ARG A 71 3.01 1.50 6.98
N ASN A 72 4.23 1.95 6.96
CA ASN A 72 4.62 3.26 6.50
C ASN A 72 5.43 3.09 5.22
N ASP A 73 4.93 3.60 4.12
CA ASP A 73 5.64 3.67 2.86
C ASP A 73 6.06 5.13 2.61
N TRP A 74 7.36 5.34 2.58
CA TRP A 74 7.98 6.61 2.24
C TRP A 74 8.42 6.53 0.79
N GLU A 75 7.74 7.25 -0.12
CA GLU A 75 7.94 7.13 -1.54
C GLU A 75 8.47 8.43 -2.17
N ASN A 76 9.58 8.34 -2.89
CA ASN A 76 10.03 9.36 -3.84
C ASN A 76 9.79 8.84 -5.26
N ARG A 77 9.16 9.67 -6.07
CA ARG A 77 8.91 9.37 -7.48
C ARG A 77 9.42 10.50 -8.34
N TYR A 78 10.32 10.17 -9.23
CA TYR A 78 10.76 11.05 -10.29
C TYR A 78 10.16 10.57 -11.60
N ARG A 79 9.63 11.49 -12.40
CA ARG A 79 9.03 11.16 -13.69
C ARG A 79 9.35 12.23 -14.73
N VAL A 80 9.85 11.78 -15.87
CA VAL A 80 9.93 12.56 -17.10
C VAL A 80 8.87 12.02 -18.04
N THR A 81 8.00 12.88 -18.56
CA THR A 81 7.01 12.53 -19.55
C THR A 81 7.28 13.31 -20.81
N LEU A 82 7.47 12.61 -21.92
CA LEU A 82 7.49 13.18 -23.27
C LEU A 82 6.11 12.94 -23.88
N LYS A 83 5.52 14.00 -24.43
CA LYS A 83 4.16 13.98 -24.99
C LYS A 83 4.16 14.48 -26.42
N ASP A 84 3.00 14.31 -27.08
CA ASP A 84 2.73 14.83 -28.41
C ASP A 84 3.72 14.28 -29.45
N PHE A 85 3.85 12.96 -29.50
CA PHE A 85 4.61 12.30 -30.55
C PHE A 85 3.83 12.38 -31.87
N ASN A 86 4.50 12.84 -32.91
CA ASN A 86 4.01 12.78 -34.29
C ASN A 86 4.85 11.83 -35.11
N MET A 87 4.21 11.12 -36.04
CA MET A 87 4.90 10.35 -37.05
C MET A 87 5.19 11.26 -38.26
N ASP A 88 6.45 11.55 -38.51
CA ASP A 88 6.90 12.26 -39.69
C ASP A 88 7.88 11.36 -40.47
N ASN A 89 7.55 11.07 -41.73
CA ASN A 89 8.35 10.24 -42.62
C ASN A 89 8.76 8.87 -42.01
N ASN A 90 7.84 8.19 -41.34
CA ASN A 90 8.08 6.95 -40.57
C ASN A 90 9.05 7.11 -39.38
N GLN A 91 9.33 8.31 -38.95
CA GLN A 91 10.10 8.58 -37.75
C GLN A 91 9.22 9.18 -36.67
N CYS A 92 9.33 8.67 -35.44
CA CYS A 92 8.66 9.23 -34.30
C CYS A 92 9.37 10.52 -33.86
N VAL A 93 8.72 11.66 -34.07
CA VAL A 93 9.27 12.98 -33.72
C VAL A 93 8.51 13.52 -32.52
N VAL A 94 9.24 13.93 -31.49
CA VAL A 94 8.68 14.62 -30.33
C VAL A 94 8.54 16.10 -30.67
N ASN A 95 7.32 16.63 -30.67
CA ASN A 95 7.05 18.05 -30.94
C ASN A 95 7.49 18.94 -29.78
N ASN A 96 8.78 18.99 -29.49
CA ASN A 96 9.44 19.93 -28.56
C ASN A 96 8.74 20.17 -27.20
N LYS A 97 7.82 19.29 -26.79
CA LYS A 97 7.14 19.40 -25.50
C LYS A 97 7.58 18.25 -24.60
N ALA A 98 8.46 18.55 -23.65
CA ALA A 98 8.77 17.66 -22.55
C ALA A 98 8.16 18.23 -21.28
N THR A 99 7.29 17.49 -20.63
CA THR A 99 6.83 17.83 -19.29
C THR A 99 7.69 17.06 -18.29
N VAL A 100 8.58 17.77 -17.62
CA VAL A 100 9.31 17.22 -16.49
C VAL A 100 8.43 17.39 -15.26
N ARG A 101 7.91 16.29 -14.73
CA ARG A 101 7.18 16.29 -13.48
C ARG A 101 8.04 15.63 -12.41
N ILE A 102 8.59 16.45 -11.52
CA ILE A 102 9.23 15.95 -10.30
C ILE A 102 8.11 15.82 -9.27
N GLN A 103 7.69 14.61 -9.03
CA GLN A 103 6.68 14.31 -8.03
C GLN A 103 7.38 13.75 -6.81
N THR A 104 7.67 14.62 -5.85
CA THR A 104 8.18 14.19 -4.54
C THR A 104 6.99 13.71 -3.74
N LYS A 105 6.70 12.43 -3.80
CA LYS A 105 5.59 11.84 -3.08
C LYS A 105 5.94 11.53 -1.62
N ALA A 106 7.18 11.41 -1.30
CA ALA A 106 7.61 11.16 0.08
C ALA A 106 9.09 11.49 0.23
N GLY A 107 9.68 11.32 1.37
CA GLY A 107 11.09 11.36 1.64
C GLY A 107 11.48 10.19 2.52
N THR A 108 12.60 10.32 3.14
CA THR A 108 13.00 9.41 4.20
C THR A 108 12.28 9.77 5.50
N PRO A 109 12.26 8.91 6.52
CA PRO A 109 11.77 9.25 7.85
C PRO A 109 12.39 10.54 8.42
N ASP A 110 13.60 10.87 8.00
CA ASP A 110 14.33 12.06 8.38
C ASP A 110 13.91 13.32 7.61
N ASN A 111 13.25 13.15 6.46
CA ASN A 111 12.76 14.24 5.62
C ASN A 111 11.24 14.31 5.64
N ARG A 112 10.69 15.13 6.55
CA ARG A 112 9.26 15.34 6.73
C ARG A 112 8.52 15.95 5.54
N ASN A 113 9.21 16.37 4.48
CA ASN A 113 8.62 16.87 3.26
C ASN A 113 8.18 15.78 2.28
N ALA A 114 8.33 14.55 2.67
CA ALA A 114 8.12 13.37 1.90
C ALA A 114 6.70 12.84 2.01
N ARG A 115 6.18 12.24 0.95
CA ARG A 115 4.90 11.54 1.01
C ARG A 115 5.03 10.32 1.88
N LEU A 116 4.27 10.31 2.96
CA LEU A 116 4.01 9.15 3.76
C LEU A 116 2.66 8.55 3.35
N GLU A 117 2.64 7.29 2.98
CA GLU A 117 1.44 6.49 2.93
C GLU A 117 1.45 5.55 4.12
N ARG A 118 0.52 5.78 5.05
CA ARG A 118 0.38 5.00 6.27
C ARG A 118 -0.87 4.15 6.19
N GLN A 119 -0.70 2.85 6.27
CA GLN A 119 -1.80 1.90 6.34
C GLN A 119 -1.77 1.20 7.69
N ARG A 120 -2.92 1.16 8.35
CA ARG A 120 -3.12 0.46 9.61
C ARG A 120 -4.28 -0.50 9.49
N THR A 121 -4.06 -1.70 9.99
CA THR A 121 -5.14 -2.69 10.14
C THR A 121 -5.09 -3.24 11.54
N MET A 122 -6.26 -3.39 12.14
CA MET A 122 -6.44 -4.02 13.43
C MET A 122 -7.65 -4.93 13.39
N ASP A 123 -7.51 -6.06 14.06
CA ASP A 123 -8.57 -7.03 14.24
C ASP A 123 -8.46 -7.60 15.65
N TYR A 124 -9.54 -7.55 16.40
CA TYR A 124 -9.62 -8.07 17.77
C TYR A 124 -10.85 -8.94 17.89
N THR A 125 -10.64 -10.16 18.32
CA THR A 125 -11.71 -11.13 18.59
C THR A 125 -11.66 -11.54 20.04
N LEU A 126 -12.80 -11.44 20.71
CA LEU A 126 -13.05 -12.01 22.03
C LEU A 126 -14.10 -13.10 21.88
N GLY A 127 -13.84 -14.28 22.41
CA GLY A 127 -14.75 -15.40 22.40
C GLY A 127 -14.85 -16.08 23.74
N GLY A 128 -15.86 -16.89 23.91
CA GLY A 128 -16.03 -17.69 25.11
C GLY A 128 -16.83 -18.96 24.84
N GLU A 129 -16.49 -20.00 25.60
CA GLU A 129 -17.17 -21.28 25.63
C GLU A 129 -17.64 -21.54 27.05
N HIS A 130 -18.91 -21.91 27.21
CA HIS A 130 -19.54 -22.08 28.50
C HIS A 130 -20.44 -23.33 28.51
N LEU A 131 -20.33 -24.13 29.55
CA LEU A 131 -21.19 -25.28 29.78
C LEU A 131 -22.01 -25.05 31.05
N PHE A 132 -23.32 -24.94 30.93
CA PHE A 132 -24.29 -24.74 31.98
C PHE A 132 -25.11 -26.04 32.15
N GLY A 133 -24.55 -26.98 32.90
CA GLY A 133 -25.15 -28.32 33.05
C GLY A 133 -25.10 -29.10 31.72
N LYS A 134 -26.23 -29.24 31.02
CA LYS A 134 -26.33 -29.88 29.69
C LYS A 134 -26.37 -28.88 28.53
N LEU A 135 -26.39 -27.56 28.82
CA LEU A 135 -26.45 -26.52 27.81
C LEU A 135 -25.03 -26.02 27.55
N GLY A 136 -24.54 -26.22 26.32
CA GLY A 136 -23.33 -25.58 25.80
C GLY A 136 -23.66 -24.28 25.11
N MET A 137 -22.85 -23.26 25.34
CA MET A 137 -22.93 -21.95 24.67
C MET A 137 -21.53 -21.53 24.24
N ASP A 138 -21.38 -21.17 22.97
CA ASP A 138 -20.20 -20.52 22.40
C ASP A 138 -20.60 -19.18 21.78
N TRP A 139 -19.72 -18.21 21.90
CA TRP A 139 -19.92 -16.88 21.33
C TRP A 139 -18.60 -16.25 20.91
N SER A 140 -18.66 -15.32 19.97
CA SER A 140 -17.53 -14.47 19.60
C SER A 140 -17.99 -13.08 19.21
N ILE A 141 -17.17 -12.10 19.57
CA ILE A 141 -17.32 -10.69 19.17
C ILE A 141 -16.04 -10.29 18.48
N ASN A 142 -16.17 -9.69 17.29
CA ASN A 142 -15.04 -9.20 16.54
C ASN A 142 -15.14 -7.69 16.32
N TYR A 143 -14.00 -7.00 16.43
CA TYR A 143 -13.84 -5.62 16.03
C TYR A 143 -12.69 -5.53 15.04
N ALA A 144 -12.97 -5.07 13.82
CA ALA A 144 -11.97 -4.87 12.79
C ALA A 144 -12.00 -3.43 12.25
N GLN A 145 -10.83 -2.87 12.02
CA GLN A 145 -10.66 -1.56 11.42
C GLN A 145 -9.48 -1.55 10.46
N ALA A 146 -9.66 -0.92 9.30
CA ALA A 146 -8.59 -0.59 8.37
C ALA A 146 -8.63 0.91 8.06
N SER A 147 -7.46 1.52 7.97
CA SER A 147 -7.32 2.93 7.61
C SER A 147 -6.09 3.16 6.74
N GLU A 148 -6.19 4.13 5.84
CA GLU A 148 -5.09 4.66 5.06
C GLU A 148 -5.04 6.17 5.25
N ASP A 149 -3.85 6.71 5.50
CA ASP A 149 -3.59 8.12 5.73
C ASP A 149 -2.39 8.57 4.90
N ARG A 150 -2.54 9.71 4.20
CA ARG A 150 -1.51 10.32 3.35
C ARG A 150 -1.30 11.78 3.74
N PRO A 151 -0.70 12.06 4.90
CA PRO A 151 -0.69 13.38 5.51
C PRO A 151 0.09 14.43 4.71
N ASN A 152 1.04 14.03 3.86
CA ASN A 152 1.97 14.92 3.19
C ASN A 152 1.96 14.71 1.66
N GLU A 153 0.79 14.55 1.05
CA GLU A 153 0.71 14.46 -0.40
C GLU A 153 0.93 15.85 -1.02
N ARG A 154 2.04 16.01 -1.76
CA ARG A 154 2.38 17.23 -2.51
C ARG A 154 2.65 16.87 -3.96
N TYR A 155 2.17 17.72 -4.85
CA TYR A 155 2.35 17.60 -6.29
C TYR A 155 3.21 18.76 -6.81
#